data_f2874a7e6a1dc7d9e368b27ffd83111f
#
_entry.id   f2874a7e6a1dc7d9e368b27ffd83111f
#
_cell.length_a   1.000
_cell.length_b   1.000
_cell.length_c   1.000
_cell.angle_alpha   90.00
_cell.angle_beta   90.00
_cell.angle_gamma   90.00
#
_symmetry.space_group_name_H-M   'P 1'
#
loop_
_entity.id
_entity.type
_entity.pdbx_description
1 polymer ?
#
loop_
_entity_poly.entity_id
_entity_poly.type
_entity_poly.pdbx_seq_one_letter_code
_entity_poly.pdbx_strand_id
1 'polypeptide(L)'
;MNIYNVLFVSNSISYAEEFKRIAQFNSTINLIGIARGLHDFRMKIRSAPIHVVIVSDVLADGTLQEVMNELVNEDVIVFGVLRDSYQSTLLDNYGVSSVTEAEMNPADVVDFLAQNLTDYPIEEGQVFEQTPQEEVEPFVSRFEEGYDNYSHKSPQQEMQRNSYSSGYSSREMDRQMNVEREAPVQRQHTSARRATTMGVLKPKVVCMTSAKGGVGKSALAIEIAACIAARGKEVEVNMSTMRGSQSEVKAVLVDLNCAFGTIASTLPCVSDMKNPPTLADWVIKIRDKIMRQLSSEDKREFQSLEQPRYAPYIYKINRNALSFTKEEVMSLLVKEPKSGLYVLPTVSSNYDVSQIESEFIEIIIEELHNFFDVVMLDTGNNFEEFTQTAFRMSNEIYIVAQPNYQVTVIIRNLLRDSVEGLGIDKSKFRLIINHPQTNKQVISDEAMQKALDIPFVGGINHDENMLLAHDEGKFYVINNKKKPVSRAITLIANQICPLWNVANAPKKGLFDKLFGK
;
A
#
# COMPACT_ATOMS: atom_id res chain seq x y z
N MET A 1 0.00 -31.63 -22.70
CA MET A 1 0.23 -30.20 -22.83
C MET A 1 -1.01 -29.53 -22.31
N ASN A 2 -0.89 -28.65 -21.34
CA ASN A 2 -2.06 -27.96 -20.78
C ASN A 2 -2.54 -26.88 -21.77
N ILE A 3 -3.85 -26.78 -21.96
CA ILE A 3 -4.46 -25.75 -22.80
C ILE A 3 -5.10 -24.72 -21.88
N TYR A 4 -4.69 -23.45 -21.99
CA TYR A 4 -5.17 -22.36 -21.14
C TYR A 4 -6.27 -21.58 -21.84
N ASN A 5 -7.43 -21.50 -21.21
CA ASN A 5 -8.55 -20.69 -21.67
C ASN A 5 -8.27 -19.22 -21.39
N VAL A 6 -8.22 -18.42 -22.43
CA VAL A 6 -7.88 -17.00 -22.38
C VAL A 6 -9.10 -16.14 -22.74
N LEU A 7 -9.40 -15.15 -21.94
CA LEU A 7 -10.37 -14.10 -22.24
C LEU A 7 -9.62 -12.78 -22.50
N PHE A 8 -9.87 -12.13 -23.62
CA PHE A 8 -9.28 -10.84 -23.92
C PHE A 8 -10.30 -9.71 -23.71
N VAL A 9 -10.01 -8.76 -22.84
CA VAL A 9 -10.88 -7.63 -22.49
C VAL A 9 -10.33 -6.37 -23.13
N SER A 10 -10.80 -6.03 -24.33
CA SER A 10 -10.32 -4.87 -25.08
C SER A 10 -11.30 -4.45 -26.18
N ASN A 11 -11.44 -3.14 -26.37
CA ASN A 11 -12.08 -2.54 -27.55
C ASN A 11 -11.06 -2.04 -28.61
N SER A 12 -9.78 -2.40 -28.46
CA SER A 12 -8.77 -2.22 -29.52
C SER A 12 -8.98 -3.28 -30.60
N ILE A 13 -9.92 -3.02 -31.51
CA ILE A 13 -10.47 -4.02 -32.46
C ILE A 13 -9.33 -4.64 -33.29
N SER A 14 -8.44 -3.85 -33.85
CA SER A 14 -7.34 -4.35 -34.70
C SER A 14 -6.39 -5.28 -33.96
N TYR A 15 -5.99 -4.90 -32.74
CA TYR A 15 -5.08 -5.67 -31.93
C TYR A 15 -5.70 -6.99 -31.43
N ALA A 16 -6.93 -6.91 -30.94
CA ALA A 16 -7.64 -8.08 -30.39
C ALA A 16 -8.02 -9.11 -31.47
N GLU A 17 -8.42 -8.66 -32.66
CA GLU A 17 -8.71 -9.58 -33.78
C GLU A 17 -7.43 -10.21 -34.36
N GLU A 18 -6.33 -9.49 -34.40
CA GLU A 18 -5.05 -10.07 -34.77
C GLU A 18 -4.54 -11.06 -33.73
N PHE A 19 -4.67 -10.75 -32.45
CA PHE A 19 -4.38 -11.70 -31.37
C PHE A 19 -5.21 -12.99 -31.55
N LYS A 20 -6.51 -12.87 -31.78
CA LYS A 20 -7.42 -14.00 -32.05
C LYS A 20 -6.92 -14.85 -33.20
N ARG A 21 -6.54 -14.23 -34.32
CA ARG A 21 -6.06 -14.92 -35.53
C ARG A 21 -4.77 -15.72 -35.24
N ILE A 22 -3.88 -15.20 -34.42
CA ILE A 22 -2.62 -15.85 -34.08
C ILE A 22 -2.83 -16.95 -33.03
N ALA A 23 -3.61 -16.67 -32.00
CA ALA A 23 -3.91 -17.62 -30.93
C ALA A 23 -4.57 -18.92 -31.43
N GLN A 24 -5.36 -18.88 -32.51
CA GLN A 24 -5.96 -20.08 -33.14
C GLN A 24 -4.95 -21.12 -33.61
N PHE A 25 -3.71 -20.74 -33.88
CA PHE A 25 -2.63 -21.64 -34.31
C PHE A 25 -1.72 -22.06 -33.16
N ASN A 26 -1.95 -21.58 -31.95
CA ASN A 26 -1.15 -21.92 -30.78
C ASN A 26 -1.76 -23.11 -30.03
N SER A 27 -0.97 -24.12 -29.72
CA SER A 27 -1.42 -25.36 -29.07
C SER A 27 -1.61 -25.23 -27.56
N THR A 28 -1.16 -24.12 -26.96
CA THR A 28 -1.17 -23.89 -25.50
C THR A 28 -2.29 -22.92 -25.08
N ILE A 29 -2.74 -22.06 -26.02
CA ILE A 29 -3.70 -21.00 -25.76
C ILE A 29 -5.02 -21.28 -26.48
N ASN A 30 -6.12 -21.29 -25.77
CA ASN A 30 -7.48 -21.33 -26.31
C ASN A 30 -8.18 -20.00 -26.00
N LEU A 31 -8.35 -19.15 -26.99
CA LEU A 31 -9.07 -17.89 -26.81
C LEU A 31 -10.58 -18.14 -26.75
N ILE A 32 -11.17 -18.02 -25.58
CA ILE A 32 -12.62 -18.20 -25.35
C ILE A 32 -13.41 -17.05 -25.99
N GLY A 33 -12.86 -15.84 -25.96
CA GLY A 33 -13.53 -14.70 -26.59
C GLY A 33 -12.82 -13.37 -26.34
N ILE A 34 -13.37 -12.34 -26.97
CA ILE A 34 -12.97 -10.94 -26.76
C ILE A 34 -14.15 -10.22 -26.11
N ALA A 35 -13.93 -9.64 -24.92
CA ALA A 35 -14.90 -8.79 -24.24
C ALA A 35 -14.58 -7.33 -24.55
N ARG A 36 -15.52 -6.56 -25.09
CA ARG A 36 -15.28 -5.20 -25.54
C ARG A 36 -15.36 -4.14 -24.44
N GLY A 37 -15.98 -4.46 -23.31
CA GLY A 37 -16.15 -3.58 -22.16
C GLY A 37 -16.55 -4.32 -20.93
N LEU A 38 -16.85 -3.60 -19.84
CA LEU A 38 -17.17 -4.15 -18.53
C LEU A 38 -18.43 -5.03 -18.56
N HIS A 39 -19.47 -4.61 -19.28
CA HIS A 39 -20.70 -5.40 -19.38
C HIS A 39 -20.46 -6.74 -20.09
N ASP A 40 -19.79 -6.73 -21.22
CA ASP A 40 -19.47 -7.94 -22.00
C ASP A 40 -18.49 -8.84 -21.22
N PHE A 41 -17.55 -8.25 -20.49
CA PHE A 41 -16.65 -8.97 -19.58
C PHE A 41 -17.42 -9.75 -18.51
N ARG A 42 -18.38 -9.12 -17.82
CA ARG A 42 -19.20 -9.77 -16.79
C ARG A 42 -19.98 -10.97 -17.29
N MET A 43 -20.42 -10.92 -18.53
CA MET A 43 -21.13 -12.03 -19.15
C MET A 43 -20.18 -13.19 -19.49
N LYS A 44 -19.01 -12.87 -20.02
CA LYS A 44 -18.06 -13.88 -20.53
C LYS A 44 -17.22 -14.54 -19.45
N ILE A 45 -16.81 -13.83 -18.40
CA ILE A 45 -16.02 -14.42 -17.31
C ILE A 45 -16.73 -15.57 -16.60
N ARG A 46 -18.07 -15.57 -16.60
CA ARG A 46 -18.91 -16.60 -15.98
C ARG A 46 -19.38 -17.69 -16.94
N SER A 47 -19.14 -17.55 -18.25
CA SER A 47 -19.68 -18.46 -19.27
C SER A 47 -18.82 -19.70 -19.49
N ALA A 48 -17.55 -19.67 -19.11
CA ALA A 48 -16.60 -20.76 -19.28
C ALA A 48 -15.51 -20.68 -18.21
N PRO A 49 -14.80 -21.78 -17.92
CA PRO A 49 -13.63 -21.74 -17.05
C PRO A 49 -12.52 -20.92 -17.75
N ILE A 50 -12.20 -19.77 -17.19
CA ILE A 50 -11.14 -18.89 -17.67
C ILE A 50 -9.91 -19.11 -16.80
N HIS A 51 -8.72 -19.26 -17.42
CA HIS A 51 -7.45 -19.40 -16.72
C HIS A 51 -6.63 -18.12 -16.81
N VAL A 52 -6.76 -17.38 -17.92
CA VAL A 52 -6.01 -16.14 -18.16
C VAL A 52 -6.94 -15.06 -18.66
N VAL A 53 -6.83 -13.87 -18.12
CA VAL A 53 -7.51 -12.67 -18.61
C VAL A 53 -6.47 -11.66 -19.08
N ILE A 54 -6.55 -11.25 -20.34
CA ILE A 54 -5.76 -10.14 -20.87
C ILE A 54 -6.63 -8.89 -20.78
N VAL A 55 -6.17 -7.86 -20.10
CA VAL A 55 -6.91 -6.61 -19.92
C VAL A 55 -6.27 -5.45 -20.67
N SER A 56 -7.10 -4.56 -21.21
CA SER A 56 -6.66 -3.33 -21.89
C SER A 56 -7.32 -2.10 -21.27
N ASP A 57 -6.68 -0.95 -21.40
CA ASP A 57 -7.23 0.37 -21.04
C ASP A 57 -8.25 0.90 -22.08
N VAL A 58 -8.36 0.24 -23.23
CA VAL A 58 -9.32 0.58 -24.27
C VAL A 58 -10.56 -0.27 -24.14
N LEU A 59 -11.61 0.31 -23.57
CA LEU A 59 -12.90 -0.37 -23.32
C LEU A 59 -14.04 0.39 -23.97
N ALA A 60 -15.10 -0.30 -24.40
CA ALA A 60 -16.29 0.31 -24.95
C ALA A 60 -17.18 0.92 -23.88
N ASP A 61 -17.19 0.31 -22.68
CA ASP A 61 -17.90 0.75 -21.50
C ASP A 61 -17.12 0.36 -20.24
N GLY A 62 -17.32 1.09 -19.14
CA GLY A 62 -16.59 0.89 -17.91
C GLY A 62 -15.13 1.38 -17.96
N THR A 63 -14.40 1.10 -16.90
CA THR A 63 -12.98 1.47 -16.73
C THR A 63 -12.13 0.24 -16.48
N LEU A 64 -10.83 0.32 -16.76
CA LEU A 64 -9.88 -0.74 -16.45
C LEU A 64 -9.89 -1.07 -14.94
N GLN A 65 -10.04 -0.07 -14.09
CA GLN A 65 -10.13 -0.26 -12.63
C GLN A 65 -11.35 -1.08 -12.22
N GLU A 66 -12.51 -0.87 -12.86
CA GLU A 66 -13.72 -1.67 -12.58
C GLU A 66 -13.56 -3.12 -13.02
N VAL A 67 -12.92 -3.37 -14.16
CA VAL A 67 -12.58 -4.73 -14.61
C VAL A 67 -11.64 -5.40 -13.61
N MET A 68 -10.61 -4.69 -13.18
CA MET A 68 -9.64 -5.21 -12.20
C MET A 68 -10.28 -5.51 -10.84
N ASN A 69 -11.19 -4.66 -10.36
CA ASN A 69 -11.91 -4.89 -9.11
C ASN A 69 -12.75 -6.19 -9.12
N GLU A 70 -13.27 -6.58 -10.27
CA GLU A 70 -13.99 -7.85 -10.41
C GLU A 70 -13.06 -9.06 -10.49
N LEU A 71 -11.85 -8.86 -11.05
CA LEU A 71 -10.85 -9.92 -11.18
C LEU A 71 -10.12 -10.24 -9.86
N VAL A 72 -10.11 -9.33 -8.89
CA VAL A 72 -9.43 -9.52 -7.59
C VAL A 72 -9.89 -10.78 -6.86
N ASN A 73 -11.17 -11.18 -7.03
CA ASN A 73 -11.75 -12.33 -6.35
C ASN A 73 -11.80 -13.60 -7.24
N GLU A 74 -11.29 -13.52 -8.47
CA GLU A 74 -11.29 -14.65 -9.41
C GLU A 74 -9.90 -15.31 -9.40
N ASP A 75 -9.86 -16.62 -9.43
CA ASP A 75 -8.61 -17.41 -9.50
C ASP A 75 -8.11 -17.49 -10.94
N VAL A 76 -7.69 -16.36 -11.49
CA VAL A 76 -7.24 -16.22 -12.87
C VAL A 76 -5.90 -15.47 -12.94
N ILE A 77 -5.10 -15.81 -13.93
CA ILE A 77 -3.86 -15.07 -14.26
C ILE A 77 -4.26 -13.84 -15.07
N VAL A 78 -3.81 -12.66 -14.66
CA VAL A 78 -4.12 -11.40 -15.36
C VAL A 78 -2.85 -10.85 -16.02
N PHE A 79 -2.96 -10.40 -17.28
CA PHE A 79 -1.90 -9.75 -18.03
C PHE A 79 -2.43 -8.49 -18.73
N GLY A 80 -1.69 -7.38 -18.64
CA GLY A 80 -2.08 -6.10 -19.22
C GLY A 80 -1.50 -5.87 -20.61
N VAL A 81 -2.35 -5.49 -21.58
CA VAL A 81 -1.93 -4.95 -22.90
C VAL A 81 -2.58 -3.59 -23.08
N LEU A 82 -1.82 -2.54 -22.86
CA LEU A 82 -2.29 -1.17 -22.79
C LEU A 82 -2.02 -0.43 -24.11
N ARG A 83 -2.88 0.50 -24.46
CA ARG A 83 -2.59 1.44 -25.55
C ARG A 83 -1.59 2.50 -25.10
N ASP A 84 -1.72 2.96 -23.86
CA ASP A 84 -0.88 3.99 -23.27
C ASP A 84 -0.26 3.50 -21.95
N SER A 85 1.03 3.74 -21.77
CA SER A 85 1.77 3.40 -20.56
C SER A 85 1.26 4.13 -19.30
N TYR A 86 0.45 5.17 -19.44
CA TYR A 86 -0.13 5.91 -18.31
C TYR A 86 -0.97 5.02 -17.37
N GLN A 87 -1.63 4.01 -17.92
CA GLN A 87 -2.45 3.08 -17.13
C GLN A 87 -1.65 1.89 -16.53
N SER A 88 -0.36 1.76 -16.82
CA SER A 88 0.48 0.68 -16.26
C SER A 88 0.54 0.75 -14.74
N THR A 89 0.62 1.95 -14.18
CA THR A 89 0.62 2.18 -12.72
C THR A 89 -0.65 1.61 -12.06
N LEU A 90 -1.80 1.66 -12.74
CA LEU A 90 -3.02 1.05 -12.24
C LEU A 90 -2.88 -0.48 -12.13
N LEU A 91 -2.39 -1.13 -13.19
CA LEU A 91 -2.19 -2.59 -13.20
C LEU A 91 -1.10 -3.03 -12.22
N ASP A 92 -0.04 -2.25 -12.07
CA ASP A 92 1.01 -2.47 -11.09
C ASP A 92 0.46 -2.51 -9.66
N ASN A 93 -0.54 -1.67 -9.35
CA ASN A 93 -1.21 -1.67 -8.04
C ASN A 93 -1.95 -2.99 -7.74
N TYR A 94 -2.38 -3.70 -8.78
CA TYR A 94 -2.97 -5.04 -8.66
C TYR A 94 -1.93 -6.16 -8.78
N GLY A 95 -0.64 -5.83 -8.92
CA GLY A 95 0.43 -6.80 -9.13
C GLY A 95 0.39 -7.46 -10.51
N VAL A 96 -0.24 -6.83 -11.48
CA VAL A 96 -0.41 -7.31 -12.84
C VAL A 96 0.65 -6.72 -13.75
N SER A 97 1.44 -7.59 -14.40
CA SER A 97 2.40 -7.16 -15.42
C SER A 97 1.68 -6.64 -16.66
N SER A 98 2.17 -5.55 -17.22
CA SER A 98 1.62 -4.96 -18.43
C SER A 98 2.69 -4.57 -19.43
N VAL A 99 2.29 -4.53 -20.70
CA VAL A 99 3.06 -4.00 -21.83
C VAL A 99 2.17 -3.07 -22.64
N THR A 100 2.76 -2.24 -23.48
CA THR A 100 1.95 -1.45 -24.42
C THR A 100 1.81 -2.17 -25.77
N GLU A 101 0.73 -1.87 -26.50
CA GLU A 101 0.52 -2.37 -27.87
C GLU A 101 1.68 -2.02 -28.81
N ALA A 102 2.45 -0.97 -28.50
CA ALA A 102 3.63 -0.55 -29.25
C ALA A 102 4.89 -1.37 -28.92
N GLU A 103 5.00 -1.86 -27.68
CA GLU A 103 6.15 -2.64 -27.21
C GLU A 103 6.06 -4.12 -27.58
N MET A 104 4.84 -4.69 -27.59
CA MET A 104 4.60 -6.07 -27.95
C MET A 104 3.45 -6.17 -28.94
N ASN A 105 3.71 -6.72 -30.11
CA ASN A 105 2.66 -7.03 -31.07
C ASN A 105 1.87 -8.28 -30.64
N PRO A 106 0.70 -8.58 -31.23
CA PRO A 106 -0.13 -9.72 -30.83
C PRO A 106 0.58 -11.08 -30.89
N ALA A 107 1.53 -11.28 -31.81
CA ALA A 107 2.29 -12.54 -31.90
C ALA A 107 3.25 -12.69 -30.72
N ASP A 108 3.94 -11.61 -30.35
CA ASP A 108 4.85 -11.59 -29.22
C ASP A 108 4.10 -11.88 -27.90
N VAL A 109 2.87 -11.36 -27.74
CA VAL A 109 2.03 -11.64 -26.56
C VAL A 109 1.60 -13.11 -26.50
N VAL A 110 1.19 -13.70 -27.63
CA VAL A 110 0.84 -15.12 -27.70
C VAL A 110 2.04 -15.97 -27.34
N ASP A 111 3.21 -15.72 -27.90
CA ASP A 111 4.44 -16.45 -27.62
C ASP A 111 4.88 -16.28 -26.17
N PHE A 112 4.81 -15.07 -25.64
CA PHE A 112 5.12 -14.79 -24.23
C PHE A 112 4.22 -15.58 -23.29
N LEU A 113 2.90 -15.57 -23.51
CA LEU A 113 1.96 -16.33 -22.69
C LEU A 113 2.21 -17.83 -22.81
N ALA A 114 2.40 -18.36 -24.04
CA ALA A 114 2.64 -19.76 -24.26
C ALA A 114 3.90 -20.27 -23.55
N GLN A 115 4.96 -19.47 -23.48
CA GLN A 115 6.21 -19.81 -22.81
C GLN A 115 6.10 -19.74 -21.28
N ASN A 116 5.35 -18.77 -20.73
CA ASN A 116 5.29 -18.54 -19.29
C ASN A 116 4.15 -19.30 -18.59
N LEU A 117 3.11 -19.72 -19.32
CA LEU A 117 2.01 -20.49 -18.75
C LEU A 117 2.34 -21.95 -18.46
N THR A 118 3.39 -22.51 -19.07
CA THR A 118 3.80 -23.91 -18.85
C THR A 118 4.14 -24.23 -17.39
N ASP A 119 4.50 -23.25 -16.61
CA ASP A 119 4.85 -23.39 -15.19
C ASP A 119 3.63 -23.36 -14.24
N TYR A 120 2.43 -23.11 -14.75
CA TYR A 120 1.20 -23.09 -13.95
C TYR A 120 0.42 -24.39 -14.18
N PRO A 121 0.37 -25.32 -13.21
CA PRO A 121 -0.42 -26.53 -13.34
C PRO A 121 -1.91 -26.20 -13.31
N ILE A 122 -2.66 -26.68 -14.28
CA ILE A 122 -4.14 -26.72 -14.22
C ILE A 122 -4.48 -27.91 -13.33
N GLU A 123 -5.27 -27.72 -12.27
CA GLU A 123 -5.75 -28.83 -11.45
C GLU A 123 -6.60 -29.79 -12.32
N GLU A 124 -6.20 -31.06 -12.37
CA GLU A 124 -6.89 -32.11 -13.11
C GLU A 124 -8.28 -32.36 -12.48
N GLY A 125 -9.29 -31.65 -12.94
CA GLY A 125 -10.68 -31.78 -12.46
C GLY A 125 -11.73 -31.20 -13.39
N GLN A 126 -11.35 -30.42 -14.40
CA GLN A 126 -12.27 -29.76 -15.32
C GLN A 126 -11.95 -30.03 -16.80
N VAL A 127 -11.94 -31.29 -17.17
CA VAL A 127 -12.00 -31.66 -18.60
C VAL A 127 -13.46 -31.59 -19.03
N PHE A 128 -13.88 -30.49 -19.62
CA PHE A 128 -15.14 -30.42 -20.34
C PHE A 128 -14.94 -30.97 -21.76
N GLU A 129 -15.67 -32.04 -22.09
CA GLU A 129 -15.76 -32.56 -23.45
C GLU A 129 -16.17 -31.43 -24.41
N GLN A 130 -15.42 -31.31 -25.48
CA GLN A 130 -15.73 -30.39 -26.58
C GLN A 130 -17.10 -30.75 -27.15
N THR A 131 -18.10 -29.91 -26.92
CA THR A 131 -19.32 -29.92 -27.71
C THR A 131 -18.97 -29.43 -29.12
N PRO A 132 -19.44 -30.13 -30.19
CA PRO A 132 -19.19 -29.70 -31.56
C PRO A 132 -19.79 -28.30 -31.78
N GLN A 133 -18.98 -27.44 -32.40
CA GLN A 133 -19.43 -26.11 -32.84
C GLN A 133 -20.61 -26.29 -33.78
N GLU A 134 -21.82 -25.90 -33.35
CA GLU A 134 -22.90 -25.58 -34.28
C GLU A 134 -22.49 -24.39 -35.11
N GLU A 135 -22.47 -24.55 -36.42
CA GLU A 135 -22.31 -23.47 -37.40
C GLU A 135 -23.43 -22.45 -37.18
N VAL A 136 -23.08 -21.32 -36.54
CA VAL A 136 -23.99 -20.18 -36.45
C VAL A 136 -23.91 -19.46 -37.79
N GLU A 137 -24.97 -19.59 -38.59
CA GLU A 137 -25.14 -18.77 -39.79
C GLU A 137 -24.99 -17.28 -39.48
N PRO A 138 -24.40 -16.48 -40.37
CA PRO A 138 -24.21 -15.05 -40.14
C PRO A 138 -25.56 -14.34 -40.06
N PHE A 139 -25.85 -13.76 -38.91
CA PHE A 139 -27.03 -12.93 -38.70
C PHE A 139 -26.84 -11.65 -39.53
N VAL A 140 -27.40 -11.62 -40.72
CA VAL A 140 -27.52 -10.44 -41.57
C VAL A 140 -28.43 -9.45 -40.87
N SER A 141 -27.90 -8.38 -40.39
CA SER A 141 -28.64 -7.30 -39.77
C SER A 141 -29.51 -6.59 -40.85
N ARG A 142 -30.82 -6.83 -40.77
CA ARG A 142 -31.84 -5.99 -41.43
C ARG A 142 -31.95 -4.65 -40.71
N PHE A 143 -31.07 -3.74 -41.02
CA PHE A 143 -31.23 -2.30 -40.77
C PHE A 143 -30.44 -1.49 -41.85
N GLU A 144 -30.82 -1.70 -43.11
CA GLU A 144 -30.66 -0.76 -44.17
C GLU A 144 -32.03 -0.50 -44.76
N GLU A 145 -32.73 0.49 -44.21
CA GLU A 145 -33.75 1.27 -44.94
C GLU A 145 -34.18 2.44 -44.03
N GLY A 146 -33.87 3.62 -44.49
CA GLY A 146 -34.53 4.86 -44.10
C GLY A 146 -33.71 5.80 -43.22
N TYR A 147 -32.91 6.64 -43.89
CA TYR A 147 -32.78 8.09 -43.63
C TYR A 147 -31.87 8.72 -44.68
N ASP A 148 -32.34 8.81 -45.90
CA ASP A 148 -31.96 9.88 -46.82
C ASP A 148 -32.75 11.14 -46.43
N ASN A 149 -32.11 12.27 -46.58
CA ASN A 149 -32.54 13.66 -46.44
C ASN A 149 -32.31 14.28 -45.04
N TYR A 150 -31.11 14.89 -44.94
CA TYR A 150 -30.99 16.29 -44.52
C TYR A 150 -29.57 16.79 -44.88
N SER A 151 -29.48 17.41 -46.07
CA SER A 151 -28.40 18.28 -46.48
C SER A 151 -28.52 19.61 -45.74
N HIS A 152 -27.59 19.96 -44.88
CA HIS A 152 -27.31 21.36 -44.52
C HIS A 152 -25.81 21.62 -44.34
N LYS A 153 -25.27 22.29 -45.35
CA LYS A 153 -24.29 23.39 -45.36
C LYS A 153 -23.43 23.59 -44.12
N SER A 154 -22.13 23.42 -44.34
CA SER A 154 -21.05 23.95 -43.51
C SER A 154 -21.01 25.48 -43.59
N PRO A 155 -20.75 26.18 -42.49
CA PRO A 155 -20.07 27.48 -42.53
C PRO A 155 -18.61 27.30 -42.14
N GLN A 156 -17.75 27.58 -43.12
CA GLN A 156 -16.37 27.98 -42.87
C GLN A 156 -16.39 29.28 -42.06
N GLN A 157 -15.82 29.28 -40.89
CA GLN A 157 -15.37 30.51 -40.22
C GLN A 157 -13.90 30.37 -39.89
N GLU A 158 -13.16 31.24 -40.55
CA GLU A 158 -11.78 31.60 -40.29
C GLU A 158 -11.59 31.89 -38.78
N MET A 159 -10.68 31.17 -38.13
CA MET A 159 -10.11 31.63 -36.87
C MET A 159 -8.68 32.07 -37.12
N GLN A 160 -8.53 33.37 -37.06
CA GLN A 160 -7.27 34.09 -37.05
C GLN A 160 -6.35 33.56 -35.96
N ARG A 161 -5.12 33.26 -36.38
CA ARG A 161 -3.97 33.02 -35.47
C ARG A 161 -3.65 34.33 -34.75
N ASN A 162 -3.93 34.36 -33.44
CA ASN A 162 -3.25 35.27 -32.55
C ASN A 162 -2.17 34.48 -31.79
N SER A 163 -0.96 34.62 -32.27
CA SER A 163 0.26 34.24 -31.58
C SER A 163 0.56 35.26 -30.50
N TYR A 164 0.31 34.94 -29.24
CA TYR A 164 0.96 35.62 -28.11
C TYR A 164 2.15 34.79 -27.68
N SER A 165 3.32 35.21 -28.13
CA SER A 165 4.59 34.82 -27.58
C SER A 165 4.79 35.63 -26.30
N SER A 166 4.55 35.06 -25.13
CA SER A 166 5.10 35.57 -23.88
C SER A 166 6.34 34.72 -23.52
N GLY A 167 7.48 35.25 -23.91
CA GLY A 167 8.76 34.75 -23.45
C GLY A 167 8.92 35.06 -21.97
N TYR A 168 8.81 34.04 -21.11
CA TYR A 168 9.37 34.08 -19.79
C TYR A 168 10.72 33.40 -19.84
N SER A 169 11.77 34.19 -19.54
CA SER A 169 13.14 33.74 -19.48
C SER A 169 13.32 32.83 -18.29
N SER A 170 13.96 31.67 -18.51
CA SER A 170 14.34 30.66 -17.53
C SER A 170 15.24 31.16 -16.38
N ARG A 171 15.49 32.46 -16.28
CA ARG A 171 16.29 33.07 -15.19
C ARG A 171 15.48 33.64 -14.03
N GLU A 172 14.16 33.77 -14.14
CA GLU A 172 13.33 34.24 -13.03
C GLU A 172 12.73 33.10 -12.19
N MET A 173 12.67 31.88 -12.70
CA MET A 173 12.25 30.70 -11.94
C MET A 173 13.29 30.23 -10.90
N ASP A 174 14.57 30.47 -11.16
CA ASP A 174 15.64 30.12 -10.21
C ASP A 174 15.78 31.08 -9.02
N ARG A 175 15.09 32.21 -9.00
CA ARG A 175 15.15 33.15 -7.89
C ARG A 175 14.02 33.02 -6.85
N GLN A 176 12.99 32.24 -7.12
CA GLN A 176 11.91 32.03 -6.16
C GLN A 176 12.01 30.70 -5.40
N MET A 177 12.97 29.82 -5.72
CA MET A 177 13.18 28.56 -5.01
C MET A 177 14.32 28.56 -4.00
N ASN A 178 14.99 29.70 -3.78
CA ASN A 178 15.94 29.85 -2.67
C ASN A 178 15.29 30.57 -1.48
N VAL A 179 14.17 30.03 -0.99
CA VAL A 179 13.86 30.17 0.42
C VAL A 179 14.70 29.11 1.12
N GLU A 180 15.74 29.53 1.79
CA GLU A 180 16.56 28.72 2.67
C GLU A 180 15.62 27.88 3.54
N ARG A 181 15.57 26.58 3.26
CA ARG A 181 15.02 25.61 4.20
C ARG A 181 16.00 25.58 5.36
N GLU A 182 15.78 26.42 6.34
CA GLU A 182 16.37 26.23 7.64
C GLU A 182 16.07 24.79 8.07
N ALA A 183 17.11 24.05 8.41
CA ALA A 183 17.00 22.74 9.03
C ALA A 183 15.97 22.82 10.16
N PRO A 184 15.13 21.79 10.38
CA PRO A 184 14.10 21.84 11.39
C PRO A 184 14.77 22.20 12.72
N VAL A 185 14.50 23.40 13.18
CA VAL A 185 14.92 23.88 14.50
C VAL A 185 14.29 22.90 15.49
N GLN A 186 15.13 22.12 16.15
CA GLN A 186 14.73 21.31 17.29
C GLN A 186 14.15 22.26 18.34
N ARG A 187 12.85 22.51 18.27
CA ARG A 187 12.16 23.30 19.27
C ARG A 187 12.19 22.52 20.57
N GLN A 188 12.92 23.05 21.52
CA GLN A 188 12.85 22.64 22.90
C GLN A 188 11.45 22.95 23.42
N HIS A 189 10.52 21.99 23.26
CA HIS A 189 9.30 22.02 24.04
C HIS A 189 9.66 21.74 25.48
N THR A 190 9.51 22.72 26.34
CA THR A 190 9.57 22.59 27.80
C THR A 190 8.32 21.87 28.33
N SER A 191 8.03 20.67 27.84
CA SER A 191 7.30 19.67 28.59
C SER A 191 8.33 19.04 29.54
N ALA A 192 8.03 19.02 30.82
CA ALA A 192 8.92 18.50 31.85
C ALA A 192 9.40 17.08 31.46
N ARG A 193 10.56 16.99 30.78
CA ARG A 193 11.24 15.74 30.45
C ARG A 193 11.67 15.10 31.76
N ARG A 194 11.04 13.97 32.09
CA ARG A 194 11.52 13.09 33.15
C ARG A 194 12.95 12.69 32.82
N ALA A 195 13.91 13.15 33.64
CA ALA A 195 15.26 12.66 33.63
C ALA A 195 15.27 11.23 34.16
N THR A 196 15.52 10.27 33.30
CA THR A 196 15.80 8.88 33.69
C THR A 196 17.26 8.59 33.42
N THR A 197 17.96 8.16 34.45
CA THR A 197 19.39 7.79 34.48
C THR A 197 19.68 6.42 33.82
N MET A 198 18.77 5.86 33.07
CA MET A 198 18.95 4.66 32.23
C MET A 198 18.63 5.04 30.80
N GLY A 199 19.43 4.56 29.85
CA GLY A 199 19.44 4.96 28.44
C GLY A 199 18.05 5.40 27.94
N VAL A 200 17.91 6.70 27.75
CA VAL A 200 16.64 7.34 27.35
C VAL A 200 16.21 6.71 26.03
N LEU A 201 15.10 5.98 26.03
CA LEU A 201 14.44 5.59 24.78
C LEU A 201 14.08 6.88 24.05
N LYS A 202 14.71 7.10 22.88
CA LYS A 202 14.30 8.18 22.01
C LYS A 202 13.02 7.73 21.32
N PRO A 203 11.94 8.53 21.38
CA PRO A 203 10.72 8.20 20.62
C PRO A 203 11.06 7.95 19.16
N LYS A 204 10.45 6.95 18.57
CA LYS A 204 10.67 6.55 17.17
C LYS A 204 9.38 6.49 16.39
N VAL A 205 9.42 6.98 15.16
CA VAL A 205 8.42 6.73 14.13
C VAL A 205 8.97 5.63 13.22
N VAL A 206 8.23 4.56 13.08
CA VAL A 206 8.60 3.38 12.29
C VAL A 206 7.54 3.11 11.24
N CYS A 207 7.94 3.05 9.98
CA CYS A 207 7.05 2.71 8.89
C CYS A 207 7.20 1.24 8.51
N MET A 208 6.07 0.52 8.40
CA MET A 208 5.98 -0.81 7.82
C MET A 208 5.39 -0.68 6.42
N THR A 209 6.12 -1.12 5.40
CA THR A 209 5.71 -1.04 4.01
C THR A 209 6.02 -2.34 3.26
N SER A 210 5.49 -2.48 2.06
CA SER A 210 5.79 -3.60 1.16
C SER A 210 5.61 -3.17 -0.28
N ALA A 211 6.32 -3.81 -1.18
CA ALA A 211 6.22 -3.57 -2.61
C ALA A 211 5.12 -4.41 -3.29
N LYS A 212 4.45 -5.31 -2.55
CA LYS A 212 3.39 -6.19 -3.06
C LYS A 212 2.36 -6.44 -1.97
N GLY A 213 1.09 -6.59 -2.37
CA GLY A 213 0.01 -7.01 -1.49
C GLY A 213 0.18 -8.46 -1.01
N GLY A 214 -0.45 -8.81 0.11
CA GLY A 214 -0.47 -10.19 0.62
C GLY A 214 0.82 -10.74 1.22
N VAL A 215 1.88 -9.94 1.36
CA VAL A 215 3.16 -10.38 1.94
C VAL A 215 3.17 -10.46 3.48
N GLY A 216 2.04 -10.17 4.14
CA GLY A 216 1.94 -10.22 5.61
C GLY A 216 2.38 -8.95 6.33
N LYS A 217 2.51 -7.82 5.65
CA LYS A 217 2.94 -6.54 6.21
C LYS A 217 2.12 -6.11 7.43
N SER A 218 0.80 -5.97 7.28
CA SER A 218 -0.10 -5.52 8.36
C SER A 218 -0.14 -6.51 9.52
N ALA A 219 -0.12 -7.82 9.24
CA ALA A 219 -0.03 -8.85 10.26
C ALA A 219 1.25 -8.71 11.10
N LEU A 220 2.39 -8.50 10.46
CA LEU A 220 3.66 -8.26 11.16
C LEU A 220 3.66 -6.92 11.91
N ALA A 221 3.07 -5.87 11.35
CA ALA A 221 2.94 -4.58 12.03
C ALA A 221 2.14 -4.72 13.34
N ILE A 222 1.01 -5.43 13.30
CA ILE A 222 0.18 -5.74 14.47
C ILE A 222 0.99 -6.51 15.52
N GLU A 223 1.63 -7.59 15.13
CA GLU A 223 2.35 -8.49 16.04
C GLU A 223 3.58 -7.82 16.69
N ILE A 224 4.34 -7.06 15.89
CA ILE A 224 5.53 -6.32 16.38
C ILE A 224 5.10 -5.21 17.33
N ALA A 225 4.08 -4.41 16.98
CA ALA A 225 3.57 -3.34 17.83
C ALA A 225 2.99 -3.87 19.14
N ALA A 226 2.21 -4.96 19.08
CA ALA A 226 1.66 -5.63 20.26
C ALA A 226 2.78 -6.21 21.16
N CYS A 227 3.83 -6.78 20.56
CA CYS A 227 5.00 -7.27 21.28
C CYS A 227 5.71 -6.15 22.04
N ILE A 228 5.92 -4.99 21.41
CA ILE A 228 6.54 -3.81 22.04
C ILE A 228 5.67 -3.31 23.20
N ALA A 229 4.37 -3.12 22.97
CA ALA A 229 3.45 -2.62 23.99
C ALA A 229 3.34 -3.56 25.21
N ALA A 230 3.17 -4.87 24.97
CA ALA A 230 3.06 -5.86 26.05
C ALA A 230 4.32 -5.92 26.91
N ARG A 231 5.50 -5.78 26.30
CA ARG A 231 6.78 -5.73 27.01
C ARG A 231 7.00 -4.43 27.75
N GLY A 232 6.52 -3.32 27.20
CA GLY A 232 6.51 -2.04 27.89
C GLY A 232 5.81 -2.13 29.24
N LYS A 233 4.68 -2.84 29.32
CA LYS A 233 3.98 -3.15 30.57
C LYS A 233 4.77 -4.07 31.50
N GLU A 234 5.41 -5.12 30.97
CA GLU A 234 6.24 -6.05 31.77
C GLU A 234 7.40 -5.32 32.44
N VAL A 235 8.01 -4.36 31.75
CA VAL A 235 9.09 -3.52 32.30
C VAL A 235 8.56 -2.61 33.41
N GLU A 236 7.39 -2.01 33.26
CA GLU A 236 6.78 -1.18 34.29
C GLU A 236 6.53 -1.97 35.59
N VAL A 237 5.97 -3.18 35.49
CA VAL A 237 5.70 -4.06 36.65
C VAL A 237 6.99 -4.43 37.36
N ASN A 238 8.06 -4.76 36.62
CA ASN A 238 9.33 -5.16 37.24
C ASN A 238 10.09 -3.98 37.85
N MET A 239 9.88 -2.76 37.37
CA MET A 239 10.55 -1.56 37.89
C MET A 239 9.77 -0.86 39.01
N SER A 240 8.46 -1.06 39.11
CA SER A 240 7.68 -0.56 40.24
C SER A 240 8.09 -1.22 41.57
N THR A 241 8.69 -2.42 41.51
CA THR A 241 9.29 -3.10 42.66
C THR A 241 10.68 -2.58 43.04
N MET A 242 11.36 -1.84 42.14
CA MET A 242 12.65 -1.19 42.33
C MET A 242 12.48 0.33 42.39
N ARG A 243 12.05 0.87 43.54
CA ARG A 243 11.98 2.28 43.90
C ARG A 243 12.39 3.29 42.80
N GLY A 244 11.47 3.65 41.93
CA GLY A 244 11.63 4.73 40.98
C GLY A 244 10.54 4.70 39.91
N SER A 245 9.66 5.69 39.92
CA SER A 245 8.55 5.82 38.97
C SER A 245 9.06 5.90 37.53
N GLN A 246 9.09 4.78 36.81
CA GLN A 246 9.25 4.77 35.36
C GLN A 246 7.91 4.61 34.68
N SER A 247 7.69 5.36 33.62
CA SER A 247 6.49 5.30 32.83
C SER A 247 6.53 4.08 31.89
N GLU A 248 5.42 3.41 31.77
CA GLU A 248 5.11 2.39 30.76
C GLU A 248 5.61 2.84 29.39
N VAL A 249 6.33 1.98 28.66
CA VAL A 249 6.65 2.22 27.25
C VAL A 249 5.37 2.10 26.43
N LYS A 250 5.04 3.14 25.72
CA LYS A 250 3.80 3.23 24.95
C LYS A 250 4.07 3.09 23.47
N ALA A 251 3.35 2.17 22.85
CA ALA A 251 3.32 2.03 21.40
C ALA A 251 1.93 2.33 20.84
N VAL A 252 1.91 2.96 19.68
CA VAL A 252 0.70 3.17 18.88
C VAL A 252 0.89 2.64 17.48
N LEU A 253 -0.12 1.94 16.97
CA LEU A 253 -0.20 1.44 15.60
C LEU A 253 -1.22 2.29 14.84
N VAL A 254 -0.78 2.88 13.74
CA VAL A 254 -1.59 3.73 12.86
C VAL A 254 -1.81 3.00 11.54
N ASP A 255 -3.05 2.79 11.16
CA ASP A 255 -3.43 2.21 9.86
C ASP A 255 -3.52 3.33 8.80
N LEU A 256 -2.46 3.48 8.01
CA LEU A 256 -2.40 4.40 6.86
C LEU A 256 -2.71 3.69 5.54
N ASN A 257 -3.07 2.40 5.56
CA ASN A 257 -3.56 1.70 4.39
C ASN A 257 -5.05 2.03 4.15
N CYS A 258 -5.30 3.28 3.76
CA CYS A 258 -6.65 3.84 3.71
C CYS A 258 -7.58 3.13 2.71
N ALA A 259 -7.03 2.50 1.67
CA ALA A 259 -7.83 1.79 0.67
C ALA A 259 -8.25 0.38 1.13
N PHE A 260 -7.36 -0.31 1.89
CA PHE A 260 -7.53 -1.72 2.25
C PHE A 260 -7.08 -2.01 3.68
N GLY A 261 -7.35 -1.09 4.61
CA GLY A 261 -6.97 -1.26 6.02
C GLY A 261 -7.65 -2.48 6.65
N THR A 262 -6.84 -3.35 7.25
CA THR A 262 -7.31 -4.59 7.88
C THR A 262 -7.14 -4.59 9.39
N ILE A 263 -6.46 -3.59 9.96
CA ILE A 263 -6.17 -3.55 11.39
C ILE A 263 -7.45 -3.53 12.22
N ALA A 264 -8.44 -2.73 11.80
CA ALA A 264 -9.72 -2.63 12.49
C ALA A 264 -10.47 -3.97 12.55
N SER A 265 -10.48 -4.74 11.46
CA SER A 265 -11.16 -6.04 11.40
C SER A 265 -10.41 -7.14 12.16
N THR A 266 -9.08 -7.04 12.25
CA THR A 266 -8.24 -8.03 12.95
C THR A 266 -8.30 -7.88 14.48
N LEU A 267 -8.58 -6.67 14.99
CA LEU A 267 -8.53 -6.39 16.43
C LEU A 267 -9.94 -6.23 17.02
N PRO A 268 -10.43 -7.18 17.86
CA PRO A 268 -11.76 -7.12 18.45
C PRO A 268 -12.02 -5.85 19.27
N CYS A 269 -10.97 -5.29 19.89
CA CYS A 269 -11.09 -4.03 20.60
C CYS A 269 -11.52 -2.85 19.72
N VAL A 270 -11.39 -2.99 18.38
CA VAL A 270 -11.86 -2.02 17.39
C VAL A 270 -13.14 -2.51 16.74
N SER A 271 -13.16 -3.76 16.20
CA SER A 271 -14.30 -4.29 15.45
C SER A 271 -15.58 -4.41 16.27
N ASP A 272 -15.47 -4.68 17.58
CA ASP A 272 -16.62 -4.81 18.47
C ASP A 272 -17.18 -3.45 18.92
N MET A 273 -16.48 -2.35 18.66
CA MET A 273 -16.97 -1.00 18.96
C MET A 273 -18.00 -0.56 17.93
N LYS A 274 -19.12 0.01 18.38
CA LYS A 274 -20.15 0.52 17.49
C LYS A 274 -19.64 1.68 16.60
N ASN A 275 -18.83 2.56 17.17
CA ASN A 275 -18.24 3.73 16.49
C ASN A 275 -16.82 3.91 17.03
N PRO A 276 -15.83 3.14 16.57
CA PRO A 276 -14.45 3.35 16.96
C PRO A 276 -13.95 4.69 16.41
N PRO A 277 -13.12 5.43 17.13
CA PRO A 277 -12.43 6.58 16.58
C PRO A 277 -11.53 6.13 15.42
N THR A 278 -11.48 6.95 14.38
CA THR A 278 -10.73 6.68 13.15
C THR A 278 -9.82 7.85 12.78
N LEU A 279 -9.01 7.66 11.77
CA LEU A 279 -8.20 8.73 11.16
C LEU A 279 -9.06 9.92 10.73
N ALA A 280 -10.30 9.69 10.24
CA ALA A 280 -11.21 10.76 9.84
C ALA A 280 -11.63 11.65 11.02
N ASP A 281 -11.85 11.08 12.20
CA ASP A 281 -12.22 11.85 13.40
C ASP A 281 -11.09 12.82 13.81
N TRP A 282 -9.85 12.37 13.65
CA TRP A 282 -8.70 13.23 13.92
C TRP A 282 -8.60 14.36 12.90
N VAL A 283 -8.77 14.05 11.61
CA VAL A 283 -8.78 15.04 10.53
C VAL A 283 -9.87 16.10 10.77
N ILE A 284 -11.07 15.71 11.19
CA ILE A 284 -12.14 16.64 11.54
C ILE A 284 -11.68 17.60 12.65
N LYS A 285 -11.05 17.09 13.70
CA LYS A 285 -10.55 17.95 14.79
C LYS A 285 -9.45 18.91 14.34
N ILE A 286 -8.55 18.46 13.44
CA ILE A 286 -7.52 19.34 12.86
C ILE A 286 -8.18 20.46 12.05
N ARG A 287 -9.13 20.12 11.19
CA ARG A 287 -9.89 21.10 10.39
C ARG A 287 -10.58 22.13 11.27
N ASP A 288 -11.21 21.70 12.35
CA ASP A 288 -11.86 22.60 13.31
C ASP A 288 -10.85 23.54 13.96
N LYS A 289 -9.67 23.05 14.36
CA LYS A 289 -8.59 23.88 14.92
C LYS A 289 -8.09 24.89 13.90
N ILE A 290 -7.88 24.49 12.63
CA ILE A 290 -7.49 25.39 11.54
C ILE A 290 -8.56 26.48 11.37
N MET A 291 -9.81 26.08 11.18
CA MET A 291 -10.90 27.04 10.94
C MET A 291 -11.09 28.06 12.07
N ARG A 292 -10.79 27.69 13.32
CA ARG A 292 -10.84 28.65 14.46
C ARG A 292 -9.75 29.69 14.38
N GLN A 293 -8.57 29.34 13.83
CA GLN A 293 -7.39 30.22 13.76
C GLN A 293 -7.36 31.12 12.53
N LEU A 294 -8.09 30.79 11.47
CA LEU A 294 -8.14 31.58 10.25
C LEU A 294 -8.74 32.99 10.50
N SER A 295 -8.16 33.96 9.81
CA SER A 295 -8.74 35.32 9.75
C SER A 295 -10.11 35.32 9.10
N SER A 296 -10.87 36.38 9.27
CA SER A 296 -12.19 36.54 8.63
C SER A 296 -12.06 36.58 7.09
N GLU A 297 -10.95 37.09 6.58
CA GLU A 297 -10.64 37.14 5.16
C GLU A 297 -10.33 35.74 4.61
N ASP A 298 -9.40 34.99 5.24
CA ASP A 298 -9.06 33.62 4.85
C ASP A 298 -10.29 32.69 4.93
N LYS A 299 -11.17 32.87 5.93
CA LYS A 299 -12.42 32.09 6.02
C LYS A 299 -13.33 32.33 4.82
N ARG A 300 -13.47 33.61 4.39
CA ARG A 300 -14.27 33.95 3.21
C ARG A 300 -13.67 33.38 1.94
N GLU A 301 -12.33 33.52 1.78
CA GLU A 301 -11.60 32.94 0.68
C GLU A 301 -11.82 31.42 0.62
N PHE A 302 -11.58 30.71 1.73
CA PHE A 302 -11.78 29.25 1.84
C PHE A 302 -13.20 28.82 1.45
N GLN A 303 -14.23 29.55 1.94
CA GLN A 303 -15.63 29.26 1.66
C GLN A 303 -16.03 29.55 0.21
N SER A 304 -15.27 30.38 -0.52
CA SER A 304 -15.53 30.71 -1.91
C SER A 304 -14.96 29.68 -2.90
N LEU A 305 -14.09 28.77 -2.42
CA LEU A 305 -13.47 27.74 -3.26
C LEU A 305 -14.46 26.59 -3.52
N GLU A 306 -14.53 26.14 -4.75
CA GLU A 306 -15.34 24.99 -5.15
C GLU A 306 -14.87 23.69 -4.47
N GLN A 307 -13.54 23.53 -4.35
CA GLN A 307 -12.90 22.42 -3.66
C GLN A 307 -11.84 22.95 -2.69
N PRO A 308 -12.26 23.34 -1.47
CA PRO A 308 -11.33 23.94 -0.51
C PRO A 308 -10.34 22.92 0.03
N ARG A 309 -9.03 23.25 -0.04
CA ARG A 309 -7.95 22.51 0.58
C ARG A 309 -7.43 23.26 1.79
N TYR A 310 -7.09 22.53 2.85
CA TYR A 310 -6.59 23.10 4.10
C TYR A 310 -5.08 23.35 4.09
N ALA A 311 -4.32 22.60 3.29
CA ALA A 311 -2.87 22.68 3.23
C ALA A 311 -2.32 24.12 3.09
N PRO A 312 -2.82 24.98 2.19
CA PRO A 312 -2.34 26.36 2.06
C PRO A 312 -2.54 27.19 3.34
N TYR A 313 -3.56 26.88 4.13
CA TYR A 313 -3.93 27.62 5.33
C TYR A 313 -3.19 27.15 6.58
N ILE A 314 -2.70 25.90 6.60
CA ILE A 314 -1.87 25.37 7.69
C ILE A 314 -0.61 26.21 7.88
N TYR A 315 -0.03 26.71 6.79
CA TYR A 315 1.18 27.55 6.83
C TYR A 315 0.90 28.99 7.24
N LYS A 316 -0.36 29.46 7.17
CA LYS A 316 -0.77 30.80 7.59
C LYS A 316 -1.04 30.90 9.10
N ILE A 317 -1.19 29.80 9.80
CA ILE A 317 -1.56 29.75 11.21
C ILE A 317 -0.37 29.35 12.11
N ASN A 318 -0.49 29.67 13.40
CA ASN A 318 0.50 29.22 14.37
C ASN A 318 0.41 27.70 14.57
N ARG A 319 1.46 26.96 14.23
CA ARG A 319 1.53 25.50 14.38
C ARG A 319 1.19 25.03 15.81
N ASN A 320 1.59 25.79 16.84
CA ASN A 320 1.30 25.46 18.23
C ASN A 320 -0.21 25.46 18.53
N ALA A 321 -1.02 26.20 17.77
CA ALA A 321 -2.47 26.21 17.93
C ALA A 321 -3.14 24.94 17.41
N LEU A 322 -2.41 24.10 16.66
CA LEU A 322 -2.85 22.78 16.20
C LEU A 322 -2.50 21.66 17.18
N SER A 323 -1.77 21.95 18.27
CA SER A 323 -1.41 20.93 19.26
C SER A 323 -2.64 20.35 19.95
N PHE A 324 -2.51 19.10 20.38
CA PHE A 324 -3.55 18.36 21.09
C PHE A 324 -3.14 18.11 22.55
N THR A 325 -4.10 18.16 23.46
CA THR A 325 -3.84 17.69 24.82
C THR A 325 -3.73 16.17 24.85
N LYS A 326 -3.15 15.64 25.92
CA LYS A 326 -3.05 14.18 26.09
C LYS A 326 -4.43 13.52 26.07
N GLU A 327 -5.42 14.15 26.72
CA GLU A 327 -6.79 13.67 26.79
C GLU A 327 -7.45 13.65 25.41
N GLU A 328 -7.22 14.69 24.60
CA GLU A 328 -7.69 14.76 23.21
C GLU A 328 -7.08 13.63 22.38
N VAL A 329 -5.76 13.44 22.45
CA VAL A 329 -5.06 12.36 21.72
C VAL A 329 -5.58 10.99 22.15
N MET A 330 -5.65 10.73 23.46
CA MET A 330 -6.12 9.42 23.96
C MET A 330 -7.58 9.13 23.60
N SER A 331 -8.42 10.18 23.45
CA SER A 331 -9.83 10.03 23.01
C SER A 331 -9.99 9.65 21.54
N LEU A 332 -8.94 9.82 20.74
CA LEU A 332 -8.90 9.51 19.30
C LEU A 332 -8.25 8.15 19.01
N LEU A 333 -7.94 7.39 20.05
CA LEU A 333 -7.25 6.11 19.93
C LEU A 333 -8.04 5.01 20.64
N VAL A 334 -7.96 3.79 20.12
CA VAL A 334 -8.47 2.60 20.79
C VAL A 334 -7.33 1.94 21.54
N LYS A 335 -7.51 1.66 22.84
CA LYS A 335 -6.51 0.92 23.63
C LYS A 335 -6.86 -0.56 23.67
N GLU A 336 -5.97 -1.41 23.21
CA GLU A 336 -6.11 -2.86 23.36
C GLU A 336 -5.74 -3.26 24.80
N PRO A 337 -6.64 -3.91 25.54
CA PRO A 337 -6.49 -4.07 26.99
C PRO A 337 -5.40 -5.08 27.39
N LYS A 338 -5.14 -6.12 26.60
CA LYS A 338 -4.19 -7.20 26.93
C LYS A 338 -2.75 -6.73 26.73
N SER A 339 -2.41 -6.24 25.56
CA SER A 339 -1.08 -5.74 25.23
C SER A 339 -0.81 -4.33 25.75
N GLY A 340 -1.85 -3.50 25.85
CA GLY A 340 -1.72 -2.06 26.07
C GLY A 340 -1.39 -1.26 24.83
N LEU A 341 -1.41 -1.89 23.65
CA LEU A 341 -1.23 -1.23 22.37
C LEU A 341 -2.35 -0.21 22.13
N TYR A 342 -1.97 0.97 21.70
CA TYR A 342 -2.92 1.95 21.19
C TYR A 342 -3.03 1.80 19.68
N VAL A 343 -4.23 1.98 19.13
CA VAL A 343 -4.53 1.80 17.71
C VAL A 343 -5.28 3.01 17.19
N LEU A 344 -4.83 3.53 16.06
CA LEU A 344 -5.58 4.49 15.25
C LEU A 344 -6.02 3.76 13.98
N PRO A 345 -7.28 3.34 13.90
CA PRO A 345 -7.81 2.70 12.71
C PRO A 345 -7.87 3.66 11.53
N THR A 346 -7.79 3.12 10.33
CA THR A 346 -8.01 3.88 9.10
C THR A 346 -9.46 4.36 8.99
N VAL A 347 -9.77 5.09 7.93
CA VAL A 347 -11.12 5.58 7.62
C VAL A 347 -12.08 4.46 7.23
N SER A 348 -13.37 4.71 7.39
CA SER A 348 -14.41 3.71 7.11
C SER A 348 -14.90 3.72 5.67
N SER A 349 -14.57 4.75 4.89
CA SER A 349 -15.05 4.89 3.52
C SER A 349 -14.02 5.56 2.60
N ASN A 350 -14.10 5.25 1.30
CA ASN A 350 -13.28 5.91 0.29
C ASN A 350 -13.57 7.42 0.16
N TYR A 351 -14.78 7.87 0.52
CA TYR A 351 -15.09 9.28 0.58
C TYR A 351 -14.25 9.99 1.64
N ASP A 352 -14.10 9.39 2.82
CA ASP A 352 -13.28 9.96 3.89
C ASP A 352 -11.81 10.03 3.48
N VAL A 353 -11.31 9.04 2.70
CA VAL A 353 -9.93 9.06 2.16
C VAL A 353 -9.70 10.32 1.32
N SER A 354 -10.64 10.65 0.43
CA SER A 354 -10.52 11.82 -0.45
C SER A 354 -10.48 13.15 0.31
N GLN A 355 -10.87 13.13 1.57
CA GLN A 355 -10.89 14.31 2.46
C GLN A 355 -9.61 14.46 3.28
N ILE A 356 -8.67 13.50 3.21
CA ILE A 356 -7.41 13.55 3.96
C ILE A 356 -6.33 14.19 3.08
N GLU A 357 -5.72 15.23 3.60
CA GLU A 357 -4.54 15.85 3.02
C GLU A 357 -3.29 15.31 3.74
N SER A 358 -2.17 15.18 3.02
CA SER A 358 -0.91 14.62 3.57
C SER A 358 -0.40 15.43 4.77
N GLU A 359 -0.66 16.72 4.79
CA GLU A 359 -0.30 17.62 5.89
C GLU A 359 -1.03 17.27 7.20
N PHE A 360 -2.24 16.68 7.10
CA PHE A 360 -2.92 16.17 8.30
C PHE A 360 -2.21 14.94 8.85
N ILE A 361 -1.71 14.06 7.99
CA ILE A 361 -0.93 12.90 8.40
C ILE A 361 0.36 13.34 9.10
N GLU A 362 1.03 14.39 8.60
CA GLU A 362 2.21 14.97 9.27
C GLU A 362 1.86 15.45 10.69
N ILE A 363 0.76 16.21 10.84
CA ILE A 363 0.30 16.70 12.14
C ILE A 363 0.02 15.54 13.09
N ILE A 364 -0.69 14.51 12.62
CA ILE A 364 -1.07 13.35 13.43
C ILE A 364 0.19 12.60 13.90
N ILE A 365 1.16 12.36 13.03
CA ILE A 365 2.41 11.68 13.38
C ILE A 365 3.21 12.49 14.39
N GLU A 366 3.32 13.82 14.21
CA GLU A 366 4.00 14.71 15.15
C GLU A 366 3.34 14.67 16.54
N GLU A 367 2.01 14.75 16.60
CA GLU A 367 1.28 14.70 17.87
C GLU A 367 1.43 13.33 18.55
N LEU A 368 1.34 12.22 17.81
CA LEU A 368 1.57 10.89 18.36
C LEU A 368 3.01 10.73 18.90
N HIS A 369 4.00 11.26 18.19
CA HIS A 369 5.40 11.23 18.61
C HIS A 369 5.65 11.97 19.93
N ASN A 370 4.79 12.93 20.30
CA ASN A 370 4.88 13.64 21.58
C ASN A 370 4.43 12.78 22.78
N PHE A 371 3.59 11.77 22.56
CA PHE A 371 2.93 11.00 23.62
C PHE A 371 3.32 9.52 23.64
N PHE A 372 3.93 9.01 22.57
CA PHE A 372 4.30 7.60 22.41
C PHE A 372 5.81 7.42 22.21
N ASP A 373 6.34 6.33 22.74
CA ASP A 373 7.75 5.96 22.55
C ASP A 373 7.98 5.30 21.20
N VAL A 374 6.96 4.60 20.67
CA VAL A 374 6.97 4.00 19.32
C VAL A 374 5.67 4.33 18.61
N VAL A 375 5.78 5.00 17.48
CA VAL A 375 4.69 5.23 16.52
C VAL A 375 4.93 4.31 15.33
N MET A 376 4.12 3.27 15.15
CA MET A 376 4.22 2.35 14.04
C MET A 376 3.17 2.67 12.99
N LEU A 377 3.60 2.93 11.77
CA LEU A 377 2.77 3.29 10.63
C LEU A 377 2.65 2.07 9.71
N ASP A 378 1.44 1.53 9.53
CA ASP A 378 1.16 0.48 8.55
C ASP A 378 0.66 1.14 7.26
N THR A 379 1.48 1.17 6.20
CA THR A 379 1.13 1.82 4.92
C THR A 379 0.55 0.83 3.92
N GLY A 380 -0.04 1.34 2.83
CA GLY A 380 -0.36 0.53 1.65
C GLY A 380 0.90 -0.05 0.98
N ASN A 381 0.67 -0.80 -0.08
CA ASN A 381 1.74 -1.32 -0.96
C ASN A 381 2.01 -0.41 -2.18
N ASN A 382 1.30 0.68 -2.28
CA ASN A 382 1.43 1.70 -3.31
C ASN A 382 2.25 2.90 -2.78
N PHE A 383 2.92 3.59 -3.71
CA PHE A 383 3.75 4.75 -3.40
C PHE A 383 2.95 6.05 -3.43
N GLU A 384 1.76 6.02 -2.80
CA GLU A 384 0.87 7.18 -2.69
C GLU A 384 1.41 8.23 -1.71
N GLU A 385 0.79 9.41 -1.74
CA GLU A 385 1.20 10.58 -0.96
C GLU A 385 1.28 10.28 0.55
N PHE A 386 0.36 9.48 1.09
CA PHE A 386 0.39 9.07 2.50
C PHE A 386 1.61 8.18 2.83
N THR A 387 1.95 7.25 1.92
CA THR A 387 3.14 6.41 2.05
C THR A 387 4.41 7.25 1.98
N GLN A 388 4.46 8.20 1.04
CA GLN A 388 5.60 9.13 0.93
C GLN A 388 5.75 9.97 2.19
N THR A 389 4.65 10.47 2.75
CA THR A 389 4.63 11.23 4.01
C THR A 389 5.09 10.38 5.17
N ALA A 390 4.60 9.13 5.29
CA ALA A 390 5.06 8.18 6.28
C ALA A 390 6.57 7.93 6.18
N PHE A 391 7.13 7.82 4.97
CA PHE A 391 8.56 7.64 4.74
C PHE A 391 9.37 8.87 5.21
N ARG A 392 8.93 10.08 4.85
CA ARG A 392 9.59 11.33 5.28
C ARG A 392 9.63 11.44 6.80
N MET A 393 8.51 11.15 7.46
CA MET A 393 8.35 11.28 8.91
C MET A 393 9.02 10.17 9.72
N SER A 394 9.38 9.04 9.10
CA SER A 394 9.91 7.87 9.80
C SER A 394 11.40 7.97 10.09
N ASN A 395 11.79 7.44 11.24
CA ASN A 395 13.19 7.20 11.61
C ASN A 395 13.73 5.94 10.94
N GLU A 396 12.89 4.92 10.81
CA GLU A 396 13.22 3.63 10.19
C GLU A 396 12.03 3.16 9.34
N ILE A 397 12.34 2.55 8.18
CA ILE A 397 11.36 2.06 7.21
C ILE A 397 11.62 0.57 6.98
N TYR A 398 10.69 -0.27 7.40
CA TYR A 398 10.79 -1.72 7.29
C TYR A 398 10.02 -2.18 6.06
N ILE A 399 10.72 -2.75 5.10
CA ILE A 399 10.13 -3.34 3.89
C ILE A 399 9.90 -4.83 4.17
N VAL A 400 8.63 -5.24 4.19
CA VAL A 400 8.25 -6.65 4.29
C VAL A 400 8.17 -7.24 2.89
N ALA A 401 8.89 -8.33 2.66
CA ALA A 401 9.02 -8.95 1.36
C ALA A 401 8.98 -10.48 1.44
N GLN A 402 8.51 -11.11 0.37
CA GLN A 402 8.74 -12.54 0.14
C GLN A 402 9.99 -12.72 -0.74
N PRO A 403 10.78 -13.81 -0.57
CA PRO A 403 12.02 -14.04 -1.31
C PRO A 403 11.72 -14.45 -2.77
N ASN A 404 11.48 -13.46 -3.61
CA ASN A 404 11.11 -13.62 -5.02
C ASN A 404 11.87 -12.59 -5.88
N TYR A 405 12.29 -12.98 -7.07
CA TYR A 405 13.04 -12.11 -7.98
C TYR A 405 12.25 -10.86 -8.38
N GLN A 406 10.98 -11.02 -8.77
CA GLN A 406 10.13 -9.89 -9.17
C GLN A 406 9.94 -8.89 -8.02
N VAL A 407 9.65 -9.40 -6.81
CA VAL A 407 9.54 -8.57 -5.61
C VAL A 407 10.84 -7.81 -5.34
N THR A 408 12.00 -8.44 -5.54
CA THR A 408 13.30 -7.77 -5.40
C THR A 408 13.46 -6.60 -6.38
N VAL A 409 13.02 -6.77 -7.64
CA VAL A 409 13.06 -5.70 -8.65
C VAL A 409 12.15 -4.54 -8.26
N ILE A 410 10.91 -4.83 -7.82
CA ILE A 410 9.95 -3.78 -7.41
C ILE A 410 10.49 -3.02 -6.20
N ILE A 411 11.05 -3.71 -5.21
CA ILE A 411 11.66 -3.04 -4.04
C ILE A 411 12.84 -2.17 -4.46
N ARG A 412 13.66 -2.61 -5.41
CA ARG A 412 14.77 -1.80 -5.92
C ARG A 412 14.27 -0.49 -6.55
N ASN A 413 13.18 -0.53 -7.31
CA ASN A 413 12.55 0.65 -7.86
C ASN A 413 12.00 1.55 -6.74
N LEU A 414 11.27 0.99 -5.77
CA LEU A 414 10.79 1.72 -4.60
C LEU A 414 11.94 2.43 -3.85
N LEU A 415 13.06 1.74 -3.63
CA LEU A 415 14.24 2.33 -2.98
C LEU A 415 14.83 3.46 -3.82
N ARG A 416 14.98 3.27 -5.12
CA ARG A 416 15.47 4.32 -6.03
C ARG A 416 14.56 5.54 -5.98
N ASP A 417 13.26 5.36 -6.16
CA ASP A 417 12.29 6.46 -6.20
C ASP A 417 12.19 7.18 -4.84
N SER A 418 12.36 6.44 -3.74
CA SER A 418 12.41 7.02 -2.40
C SER A 418 13.69 7.83 -2.16
N VAL A 419 14.84 7.29 -2.56
CA VAL A 419 16.13 7.94 -2.32
C VAL A 419 16.37 9.09 -3.29
N GLU A 420 16.21 8.85 -4.60
CA GLU A 420 16.49 9.83 -5.64
C GLU A 420 15.33 10.82 -5.82
N GLY A 421 14.08 10.34 -5.74
CA GLY A 421 12.88 11.17 -5.96
C GLY A 421 12.46 11.97 -4.71
N LEU A 422 12.45 11.33 -3.53
CA LEU A 422 11.99 11.99 -2.30
C LEU A 422 13.13 12.45 -1.38
N GLY A 423 14.40 12.15 -1.70
CA GLY A 423 15.54 12.47 -0.85
C GLY A 423 15.56 11.72 0.49
N ILE A 424 14.93 10.55 0.56
CA ILE A 424 14.94 9.73 1.78
C ILE A 424 16.32 9.10 1.95
N ASP A 425 16.90 9.22 3.13
CA ASP A 425 18.18 8.56 3.42
C ASP A 425 18.04 7.04 3.33
N LYS A 426 18.84 6.40 2.46
CA LYS A 426 18.87 4.96 2.27
C LYS A 426 19.14 4.20 3.58
N SER A 427 19.86 4.80 4.51
CA SER A 427 20.17 4.22 5.82
C SER A 427 18.94 3.98 6.71
N LYS A 428 17.79 4.60 6.39
CA LYS A 428 16.52 4.37 7.10
C LYS A 428 15.88 3.01 6.75
N PHE A 429 16.17 2.45 5.58
CA PHE A 429 15.51 1.23 5.11
C PHE A 429 16.07 -0.04 5.76
N ARG A 430 15.17 -0.98 6.03
CA ARG A 430 15.42 -2.30 6.64
C ARG A 430 14.60 -3.34 5.89
N LEU A 431 15.12 -4.55 5.78
CA LEU A 431 14.44 -5.68 5.11
C LEU A 431 13.97 -6.71 6.14
N ILE A 432 12.69 -7.07 6.08
CA ILE A 432 12.12 -8.25 6.74
C ILE A 432 11.68 -9.22 5.65
N ILE A 433 12.16 -10.46 5.69
CA ILE A 433 11.74 -11.49 4.75
C ILE A 433 10.67 -12.35 5.43
N ASN A 434 9.46 -12.34 4.88
CA ASN A 434 8.35 -13.17 5.33
C ASN A 434 8.19 -14.35 4.37
N HIS A 435 8.60 -15.55 4.81
CA HIS A 435 8.61 -16.74 3.98
C HIS A 435 7.20 -17.26 3.75
N PRO A 436 6.79 -17.57 2.50
CA PRO A 436 5.52 -18.19 2.20
C PRO A 436 5.49 -19.67 2.65
N GLN A 437 4.30 -20.26 2.66
CA GLN A 437 4.09 -21.66 3.01
C GLN A 437 4.89 -22.65 2.12
N THR A 438 5.14 -22.29 0.88
CA THR A 438 5.84 -23.14 -0.06
C THR A 438 7.36 -23.04 0.10
N ASN A 439 8.04 -24.18 0.28
CA ASN A 439 9.49 -24.26 0.42
C ASN A 439 10.28 -23.98 -0.88
N LYS A 440 9.63 -23.66 -1.99
CA LYS A 440 10.30 -23.31 -3.25
C LYS A 440 10.71 -21.83 -3.21
N GLN A 441 11.86 -21.56 -2.62
CA GLN A 441 12.49 -20.25 -2.75
C GLN A 441 13.13 -20.13 -4.15
N VAL A 442 12.73 -19.08 -4.87
CA VAL A 442 13.32 -18.75 -6.17
C VAL A 442 14.65 -18.00 -5.99
N ILE A 443 14.81 -17.32 -4.84
CA ILE A 443 16.02 -16.55 -4.48
C ILE A 443 16.30 -16.73 -2.99
N SER A 444 17.57 -16.85 -2.60
CA SER A 444 17.93 -16.92 -1.17
C SER A 444 17.82 -15.54 -0.49
N ASP A 445 17.67 -15.55 0.83
CA ASP A 445 17.59 -14.33 1.65
C ASP A 445 18.86 -13.47 1.46
N GLU A 446 20.04 -14.10 1.41
CA GLU A 446 21.32 -13.43 1.21
C GLU A 446 21.42 -12.80 -0.19
N ALA A 447 20.91 -13.50 -1.22
CA ALA A 447 20.91 -12.98 -2.59
C ALA A 447 19.97 -11.78 -2.69
N MET A 448 18.78 -11.84 -2.06
CA MET A 448 17.85 -10.72 -2.01
C MET A 448 18.43 -9.53 -1.24
N GLN A 449 19.00 -9.75 -0.06
CA GLN A 449 19.68 -8.72 0.73
C GLN A 449 20.79 -8.04 -0.08
N LYS A 450 21.66 -8.83 -0.71
CA LYS A 450 22.76 -8.33 -1.54
C LYS A 450 22.24 -7.51 -2.72
N ALA A 451 21.15 -7.94 -3.36
CA ALA A 451 20.56 -7.22 -4.49
C ALA A 451 19.94 -5.88 -4.11
N LEU A 452 19.40 -5.76 -2.89
CA LEU A 452 18.76 -4.53 -2.39
C LEU A 452 19.76 -3.61 -1.68
N ASP A 453 20.85 -4.14 -1.18
CA ASP A 453 21.90 -3.40 -0.44
C ASP A 453 21.31 -2.55 0.70
N ILE A 454 20.46 -3.18 1.52
CA ILE A 454 19.88 -2.64 2.76
C ILE A 454 20.01 -3.67 3.89
N PRO A 455 20.07 -3.22 5.17
CA PRO A 455 20.18 -4.13 6.31
C PRO A 455 19.03 -5.12 6.39
N PHE A 456 19.36 -6.40 6.51
CA PHE A 456 18.42 -7.47 6.80
C PHE A 456 18.20 -7.57 8.31
N VAL A 457 16.94 -7.52 8.75
CA VAL A 457 16.56 -7.49 10.16
C VAL A 457 16.19 -8.87 10.68
N GLY A 458 15.57 -9.70 9.83
CA GLY A 458 15.18 -11.05 10.18
C GLY A 458 14.24 -11.70 9.19
N GLY A 459 14.19 -13.02 9.20
CA GLY A 459 13.26 -13.85 8.47
C GLY A 459 12.13 -14.35 9.37
N ILE A 460 10.91 -14.33 8.86
CA ILE A 460 9.73 -14.90 9.51
C ILE A 460 9.30 -16.11 8.69
N ASN A 461 9.30 -17.28 9.32
CA ASN A 461 8.80 -18.48 8.66
C ASN A 461 7.26 -18.52 8.71
N HIS A 462 6.66 -19.16 7.71
CA HIS A 462 5.22 -19.37 7.68
C HIS A 462 4.76 -20.19 8.89
N ASP A 463 3.67 -19.75 9.53
CA ASP A 463 2.96 -20.49 10.57
C ASP A 463 1.46 -20.25 10.44
N GLU A 464 0.70 -21.28 10.04
CA GLU A 464 -0.74 -21.22 9.86
C GLU A 464 -1.49 -20.77 11.12
N ASN A 465 -0.95 -21.10 12.30
CA ASN A 465 -1.57 -20.70 13.56
C ASN A 465 -1.51 -19.17 13.80
N MET A 466 -0.65 -18.44 13.08
CA MET A 466 -0.63 -16.98 13.14
C MET A 466 -1.86 -16.40 12.46
N LEU A 467 -2.26 -16.93 11.31
CA LEU A 467 -3.49 -16.52 10.61
C LEU A 467 -4.72 -16.86 11.47
N LEU A 468 -4.79 -18.09 11.99
CA LEU A 468 -5.88 -18.51 12.88
C LEU A 468 -5.97 -17.62 14.13
N ALA A 469 -4.83 -17.22 14.72
CA ALA A 469 -4.84 -16.33 15.87
C ALA A 469 -5.44 -14.96 15.53
N HIS A 470 -5.13 -14.42 14.34
CA HIS A 470 -5.71 -13.16 13.87
C HIS A 470 -7.22 -13.28 13.61
N ASP A 471 -7.67 -14.36 12.99
CA ASP A 471 -9.10 -14.63 12.78
C ASP A 471 -9.86 -14.75 14.12
N GLU A 472 -9.19 -15.22 15.16
CA GLU A 472 -9.72 -15.27 16.53
C GLU A 472 -9.54 -13.95 17.32
N GLY A 473 -9.00 -12.91 16.70
CA GLY A 473 -8.71 -11.63 17.33
C GLY A 473 -7.65 -11.71 18.44
N LYS A 474 -6.66 -12.58 18.29
CA LYS A 474 -5.60 -12.84 19.26
C LYS A 474 -4.24 -12.48 18.70
N PHE A 475 -3.36 -11.91 19.54
CA PHE A 475 -1.96 -11.73 19.17
C PHE A 475 -1.21 -13.06 19.27
N TYR A 476 -0.66 -13.51 18.16
CA TYR A 476 0.10 -14.75 18.11
C TYR A 476 1.36 -14.68 18.99
N VAL A 477 2.12 -13.58 18.88
CA VAL A 477 3.38 -13.38 19.60
C VAL A 477 3.21 -13.39 21.12
N ILE A 478 2.10 -12.87 21.62
CA ILE A 478 1.81 -12.82 23.08
C ILE A 478 1.42 -14.19 23.60
N ASN A 479 0.56 -14.89 22.85
CA ASN A 479 0.00 -16.18 23.30
C ASN A 479 0.96 -17.37 23.06
N ASN A 480 1.88 -17.24 22.10
CA ASN A 480 2.77 -18.32 21.65
C ASN A 480 4.26 -17.97 21.80
N LYS A 481 4.65 -17.35 22.92
CA LYS A 481 6.01 -16.80 23.18
C LYS A 481 7.17 -17.76 22.85
N LYS A 482 6.96 -19.07 22.96
CA LYS A 482 8.00 -20.10 22.73
C LYS A 482 8.14 -20.54 21.27
N LYS A 483 7.21 -20.20 20.40
CA LYS A 483 7.23 -20.60 18.98
C LYS A 483 8.31 -19.86 18.20
N PRO A 484 8.91 -20.47 17.17
CA PRO A 484 9.96 -19.84 16.36
C PRO A 484 9.55 -18.50 15.78
N VAL A 485 8.35 -18.39 15.21
CA VAL A 485 7.80 -17.16 14.63
C VAL A 485 7.71 -16.06 15.70
N SER A 486 7.19 -16.36 16.90
CA SER A 486 7.11 -15.38 17.99
C SER A 486 8.49 -14.91 18.46
N ARG A 487 9.50 -15.79 18.43
CA ARG A 487 10.89 -15.41 18.74
C ARG A 487 11.46 -14.48 17.69
N ALA A 488 11.23 -14.76 16.40
CA ALA A 488 11.68 -13.91 15.29
C ALA A 488 11.02 -12.52 15.36
N ILE A 489 9.69 -12.45 15.54
CA ILE A 489 8.97 -11.20 15.76
C ILE A 489 9.52 -10.43 16.95
N THR A 490 9.79 -11.14 18.05
CA THR A 490 10.39 -10.58 19.25
C THR A 490 11.77 -9.96 19.02
N LEU A 491 12.63 -10.60 18.21
CA LEU A 491 13.94 -10.08 17.88
C LEU A 491 13.83 -8.78 17.05
N ILE A 492 12.89 -8.74 16.12
CA ILE A 492 12.60 -7.52 15.33
C ILE A 492 12.07 -6.41 16.24
N ALA A 493 11.12 -6.72 17.12
CA ALA A 493 10.58 -5.77 18.08
C ALA A 493 11.69 -5.17 18.98
N ASN A 494 12.68 -5.98 19.38
CA ASN A 494 13.82 -5.52 20.17
C ASN A 494 14.79 -4.63 19.41
N GLN A 495 14.91 -4.77 18.08
CA GLN A 495 15.70 -3.86 17.28
C GLN A 495 15.03 -2.49 17.16
N ILE A 496 13.70 -2.47 17.06
CA ILE A 496 12.91 -1.24 17.03
C ILE A 496 12.96 -0.55 18.40
N CYS A 497 12.66 -1.29 19.45
CA CYS A 497 12.58 -0.80 20.81
C CYS A 497 13.37 -1.72 21.78
N PRO A 498 14.64 -1.40 22.07
CA PRO A 498 15.53 -2.25 22.86
C PRO A 498 15.18 -2.19 24.35
N LEU A 499 14.08 -2.78 24.75
CA LEU A 499 13.64 -2.85 26.15
C LEU A 499 14.43 -3.84 27.02
N TRP A 500 15.24 -4.69 26.39
CA TRP A 500 15.92 -5.81 27.05
C TRP A 500 17.25 -5.50 27.69
N ASN A 501 17.88 -4.38 27.35
CA ASN A 501 19.23 -4.08 27.85
C ASN A 501 19.28 -3.72 29.33
N VAL A 502 18.13 -3.65 30.01
CA VAL A 502 18.05 -3.14 31.38
C VAL A 502 17.86 -4.23 32.44
N ALA A 503 17.18 -5.35 32.14
CA ALA A 503 16.85 -6.33 33.17
C ALA A 503 17.49 -7.74 32.99
N ASN A 504 17.86 -8.13 31.78
CA ASN A 504 18.40 -9.46 31.48
C ASN A 504 19.42 -9.43 30.36
N ALA A 505 20.57 -8.75 30.57
CA ALA A 505 21.73 -9.01 29.73
C ALA A 505 22.08 -10.50 29.89
N PRO A 506 21.96 -11.36 28.86
CA PRO A 506 22.43 -12.73 28.99
C PRO A 506 23.90 -12.68 29.34
N LYS A 507 24.28 -13.38 30.41
CA LYS A 507 25.69 -13.57 30.74
C LYS A 507 26.43 -13.96 29.46
N LYS A 508 27.47 -13.21 29.08
CA LYS A 508 28.35 -13.45 27.92
C LYS A 508 28.73 -14.93 27.83
N GLY A 509 28.01 -15.74 27.18
CA GLY A 509 28.24 -17.18 27.10
C GLY A 509 27.14 -17.96 26.41
N LEU A 510 25.96 -17.37 26.25
CA LEU A 510 24.84 -18.05 25.58
C LEU A 510 24.77 -17.69 24.09
N PHE A 511 25.22 -16.51 23.70
CA PHE A 511 25.25 -16.06 22.30
C PHE A 511 26.35 -16.78 21.48
N ASP A 512 27.51 -17.05 22.07
CA ASP A 512 28.62 -17.75 21.40
C ASP A 512 28.32 -19.25 21.14
N LYS A 513 27.31 -19.82 21.81
CA LYS A 513 26.89 -21.22 21.58
C LYS A 513 25.77 -21.39 20.54
N LEU A 514 25.07 -20.31 20.17
CA LEU A 514 23.98 -20.35 19.19
C LEU A 514 24.40 -19.92 17.78
N PHE A 515 25.52 -19.24 17.68
CA PHE A 515 26.10 -18.80 16.40
C PHE A 515 27.58 -19.17 16.33
N GLY A 516 27.89 -20.46 16.67
CA GLY A 516 29.24 -20.99 16.63
C GLY A 516 29.92 -20.73 15.29
N LYS A 517 31.18 -20.30 15.41
CA LYS A 517 32.15 -20.03 14.36
C LYS A 517 32.08 -20.97 13.19
#